data_2f9a6f2a1eb497f2f3da02adb680f2a1
#
_entry.id   2f9a6f2a1eb497f2f3da02adb680f2a1
#
_cell.length_a   1.000
_cell.length_b   1.000
_cell.length_c   1.000
_cell.angle_alpha   90.00
_cell.angle_beta   90.00
_cell.angle_gamma   90.00
#
_symmetry.space_group_name_H-M   'P 1'
#
loop_
_entity.id
_entity.type
_entity.pdbx_description
1 polymer ?
#
loop_
_entity_poly.entity_id
_entity_poly.type
_entity_poly.pdbx_seq_one_letter_code
_entity_poly.pdbx_strand_id
1 'polypeptide(L)'
;WDNSDIYVQAEALFNLIKETTMPGIDYDARRMVLDVDIKEFNVTGIEISEKANGTVLRLKTRSNFPDGNISSFFHENGWFYITIADALVDTTEIRRSDARGVVRNITADQLESTAQIAFQIKTKVESHELYQGKDPSEIVVSLRTPMDNSVARIKEVKDRWKLDTIVLDPGHGGKDPGALGPRGTKEKDIALDIVKRVG
;
A
#
# COMPACT_ATOMS: atom_id res chain seq x y z
N TRP A 1 -9.95 18.58 51.78
CA TRP A 1 -9.49 17.48 50.93
C TRP A 1 -10.39 16.29 51.23
N ASP A 2 -11.20 15.90 50.29
CA ASP A 2 -11.97 14.67 50.38
C ASP A 2 -11.02 13.51 50.00
N ASN A 3 -10.91 12.51 50.86
CA ASN A 3 -9.99 11.39 50.71
C ASN A 3 -10.34 10.44 49.53
N SER A 4 -11.38 10.74 48.76
CA SER A 4 -11.84 9.95 47.63
C SER A 4 -11.29 10.40 46.26
N ASP A 5 -10.75 11.63 46.18
CA ASP A 5 -10.32 12.21 44.93
C ASP A 5 -8.79 12.25 44.78
N ILE A 6 -8.30 11.92 43.58
CA ILE A 6 -6.88 12.02 43.23
C ILE A 6 -6.69 13.33 42.46
N TYR A 7 -5.90 14.24 43.03
CA TYR A 7 -5.55 15.51 42.42
C TYR A 7 -4.15 15.39 41.78
N VAL A 8 -4.05 15.73 40.52
CA VAL A 8 -2.77 15.79 39.78
C VAL A 8 -2.55 17.25 39.32
N GLN A 9 -1.29 17.64 39.23
CA GLN A 9 -0.93 18.94 38.67
C GLN A 9 -1.28 18.97 37.19
N ALA A 10 -2.11 19.95 36.75
CA ALA A 10 -2.63 20.01 35.39
C ALA A 10 -1.50 20.05 34.32
N GLU A 11 -0.49 20.90 34.55
CA GLU A 11 0.64 21.04 33.63
C GLU A 11 1.40 19.71 33.45
N ALA A 12 1.68 18.98 34.53
CA ALA A 12 2.35 17.69 34.47
C ALA A 12 1.49 16.65 33.76
N LEU A 13 0.17 16.64 34.00
CA LEU A 13 -0.77 15.74 33.36
C LEU A 13 -0.84 15.98 31.83
N PHE A 14 -1.00 17.25 31.42
CA PHE A 14 -1.13 17.57 30.00
C PHE A 14 0.18 17.40 29.26
N ASN A 15 1.34 17.63 29.86
CA ASN A 15 2.64 17.29 29.29
C ASN A 15 2.78 15.78 29.08
N LEU A 16 2.37 14.95 30.04
CA LEU A 16 2.37 13.50 29.89
C LEU A 16 1.45 13.03 28.76
N ILE A 17 0.25 13.59 28.66
CA ILE A 17 -0.71 13.28 27.58
C ILE A 17 -0.15 13.71 26.22
N LYS A 18 0.47 14.89 26.14
CA LYS A 18 1.13 15.39 24.92
C LYS A 18 2.21 14.44 24.43
N GLU A 19 3.06 13.95 25.32
CA GLU A 19 4.17 13.05 25.00
C GLU A 19 3.73 11.62 24.65
N THR A 20 2.62 11.16 25.24
CA THR A 20 2.23 9.73 25.15
C THR A 20 1.09 9.46 24.18
N THR A 21 0.12 10.37 24.05
CA THR A 21 -1.15 10.03 23.41
C THR A 21 -1.65 11.08 22.41
N MET A 22 -1.50 12.37 22.73
CA MET A 22 -2.09 13.47 21.96
C MET A 22 -1.09 14.63 21.79
N PRO A 23 -0.19 14.56 20.81
CA PRO A 23 0.85 15.60 20.62
C PRO A 23 0.29 16.99 20.29
N GLY A 24 -0.98 17.09 19.89
CA GLY A 24 -1.67 18.36 19.62
C GLY A 24 -2.26 19.04 20.83
N ILE A 25 -2.00 18.57 22.08
CA ILE A 25 -2.45 19.25 23.31
C ILE A 25 -1.35 20.18 23.80
N ASP A 26 -1.72 21.43 24.09
CA ASP A 26 -0.85 22.42 24.76
C ASP A 26 -1.59 23.11 25.87
N TYR A 27 -1.02 23.10 27.09
CA TYR A 27 -1.63 23.70 28.27
C TYR A 27 -0.85 24.91 28.72
N ASP A 28 -1.45 26.10 28.62
CA ASP A 28 -0.91 27.32 29.17
C ASP A 28 -1.37 27.49 30.65
N ALA A 29 -0.49 27.15 31.59
CA ALA A 29 -0.77 27.20 33.02
C ALA A 29 -1.03 28.63 33.52
N ARG A 30 -0.51 29.70 32.86
CA ARG A 30 -0.72 31.08 33.24
C ARG A 30 -2.10 31.58 32.84
N ARG A 31 -2.58 31.17 31.70
CA ARG A 31 -3.89 31.53 31.14
C ARG A 31 -4.97 30.52 31.54
N MET A 32 -4.59 29.38 32.09
CA MET A 32 -5.46 28.22 32.35
C MET A 32 -6.26 27.81 31.08
N VAL A 33 -5.59 27.82 29.93
CA VAL A 33 -6.18 27.49 28.64
C VAL A 33 -5.55 26.19 28.15
N LEU A 34 -6.39 25.27 27.71
CA LEU A 34 -5.99 24.06 27.01
C LEU A 34 -6.25 24.27 25.50
N ASP A 35 -5.20 24.43 24.74
CA ASP A 35 -5.29 24.42 23.30
C ASP A 35 -5.21 22.95 22.80
N VAL A 36 -6.17 22.56 22.00
CA VAL A 36 -6.25 21.20 21.43
C VAL A 36 -6.23 21.33 19.91
N ASP A 37 -5.04 21.14 19.32
CA ASP A 37 -4.88 21.00 17.88
C ASP A 37 -5.04 19.52 17.51
N ILE A 38 -6.26 19.12 17.21
CA ILE A 38 -6.55 17.75 16.75
C ILE A 38 -6.06 17.66 15.31
N LYS A 39 -4.78 17.36 15.14
CA LYS A 39 -4.26 16.98 13.83
C LYS A 39 -4.88 15.64 13.46
N GLU A 40 -5.71 15.64 12.45
CA GLU A 40 -6.29 14.40 11.94
C GLU A 40 -5.20 13.54 11.31
N PHE A 41 -5.20 12.23 11.63
CA PHE A 41 -4.32 11.28 10.96
C PHE A 41 -4.55 11.34 9.46
N ASN A 42 -3.49 11.54 8.70
CA ASN A 42 -3.52 11.50 7.23
C ASN A 42 -3.02 10.16 6.67
N VAL A 43 -2.45 9.29 7.53
CA VAL A 43 -2.22 7.87 7.26
C VAL A 43 -3.07 7.06 8.25
N THR A 44 -4.14 6.44 7.74
CA THR A 44 -5.24 5.93 8.59
C THR A 44 -5.29 4.41 8.71
N GLY A 45 -4.50 3.69 7.93
CA GLY A 45 -4.52 2.23 7.99
C GLY A 45 -3.66 1.59 6.90
N ILE A 46 -3.56 0.28 6.95
CA ILE A 46 -2.85 -0.50 5.95
C ILE A 46 -3.63 -1.76 5.60
N GLU A 47 -3.58 -2.14 4.34
CA GLU A 47 -4.05 -3.42 3.82
C GLU A 47 -2.88 -4.18 3.20
N ILE A 48 -2.73 -5.46 3.57
CA ILE A 48 -1.67 -6.33 3.05
C ILE A 48 -2.30 -7.47 2.27
N SER A 49 -1.95 -7.59 1.00
CA SER A 49 -2.45 -8.61 0.08
C SER A 49 -1.32 -9.49 -0.41
N GLU A 50 -1.45 -10.81 -0.22
CA GLU A 50 -0.55 -11.77 -0.82
C GLU A 50 -0.89 -11.98 -2.30
N LYS A 51 0.14 -12.05 -3.15
CA LYS A 51 0.04 -12.31 -4.58
C LYS A 51 0.92 -13.50 -4.94
N ALA A 52 0.72 -14.08 -6.12
CA ALA A 52 1.45 -15.25 -6.58
C ALA A 52 2.99 -15.07 -6.59
N ASN A 53 3.46 -13.85 -6.82
CA ASN A 53 4.88 -13.49 -6.94
C ASN A 53 5.32 -12.43 -5.93
N GLY A 54 4.64 -12.30 -4.79
CA GLY A 54 5.01 -11.33 -3.78
C GLY A 54 3.88 -10.87 -2.87
N THR A 55 4.01 -9.65 -2.37
CA THR A 55 3.05 -9.04 -1.45
C THR A 55 2.85 -7.58 -1.82
N VAL A 56 1.61 -7.11 -1.76
CA VAL A 56 1.26 -5.70 -1.98
C VAL A 56 0.83 -5.11 -0.65
N LEU A 57 1.47 -4.01 -0.28
CA LEU A 57 1.15 -3.17 0.87
C LEU A 57 0.40 -1.94 0.37
N ARG A 58 -0.77 -1.62 0.94
CA ARG A 58 -1.55 -0.42 0.63
C ARG A 58 -1.77 0.38 1.90
N LEU A 59 -1.09 1.51 2.03
CA LEU A 59 -1.34 2.44 3.12
C LEU A 59 -2.48 3.37 2.69
N LYS A 60 -3.54 3.40 3.48
CA LYS A 60 -4.68 4.28 3.26
C LYS A 60 -4.32 5.68 3.70
N THR A 61 -4.44 6.65 2.80
CA THR A 61 -4.14 8.05 3.08
C THR A 61 -5.37 8.93 2.82
N ARG A 62 -5.46 10.08 3.48
CA ARG A 62 -6.54 11.06 3.24
C ARG A 62 -6.28 11.92 2.01
N SER A 63 -5.00 12.12 1.69
CA SER A 63 -4.55 12.90 0.54
C SER A 63 -3.20 12.39 0.06
N ASN A 64 -2.81 12.76 -1.14
CA ASN A 64 -1.48 12.44 -1.65
C ASN A 64 -0.43 13.35 -1.01
N PHE A 65 0.75 12.79 -0.83
CA PHE A 65 1.94 13.50 -0.36
C PHE A 65 2.78 13.96 -1.55
N PRO A 66 3.60 15.02 -1.41
CA PRO A 66 4.63 15.35 -2.41
C PRO A 66 5.57 14.15 -2.61
N ASP A 67 5.98 13.88 -3.86
CA ASP A 67 6.79 12.68 -4.18
C ASP A 67 8.10 12.60 -3.36
N GLY A 68 8.71 13.75 -3.04
CA GLY A 68 9.91 13.80 -2.19
C GLY A 68 9.69 13.50 -0.71
N ASN A 69 8.43 13.46 -0.25
CA ASN A 69 8.09 13.21 1.16
C ASN A 69 7.98 11.72 1.47
N ILE A 70 7.97 10.85 0.47
CA ILE A 70 7.84 9.41 0.67
C ILE A 70 9.14 8.73 0.28
N SER A 71 9.69 7.93 1.17
CA SER A 71 10.84 7.09 0.91
C SER A 71 10.64 5.68 1.43
N SER A 72 11.29 4.72 0.80
CA SER A 72 11.28 3.33 1.24
C SER A 72 12.62 2.67 1.02
N PHE A 73 13.03 1.79 1.94
CA PHE A 73 14.28 1.07 1.85
C PHE A 73 14.26 -0.23 2.63
N PHE A 74 15.11 -1.17 2.21
CA PHE A 74 15.44 -2.36 3.00
C PHE A 74 16.64 -2.08 3.88
N HIS A 75 16.55 -2.50 5.13
CA HIS A 75 17.68 -2.53 6.04
C HIS A 75 18.26 -3.95 6.13
N GLU A 76 19.57 -4.07 6.38
CA GLU A 76 20.29 -5.36 6.45
C GLU A 76 19.75 -6.32 7.52
N ASN A 77 19.05 -5.80 8.54
CA ASN A 77 18.42 -6.59 9.60
C ASN A 77 17.12 -7.31 9.17
N GLY A 78 16.73 -7.24 7.90
CA GLY A 78 15.54 -7.88 7.36
C GLY A 78 14.26 -7.08 7.54
N TRP A 79 14.36 -5.79 7.79
CA TRP A 79 13.22 -4.88 7.86
C TRP A 79 13.13 -4.01 6.59
N PHE A 80 11.90 -3.80 6.15
CA PHE A 80 11.54 -2.85 5.11
C PHE A 80 10.84 -1.65 5.75
N TYR A 81 11.31 -0.45 5.44
CA TYR A 81 10.83 0.79 6.02
C TYR A 81 10.14 1.65 4.96
N ILE A 82 9.04 2.28 5.35
CA ILE A 82 8.40 3.37 4.62
C ILE A 82 8.40 4.58 5.55
N THR A 83 8.99 5.67 5.09
CA THR A 83 9.06 6.94 5.83
C THR A 83 8.30 8.01 5.05
N ILE A 84 7.40 8.72 5.71
CA ILE A 84 6.55 9.73 5.11
C ILE A 84 6.70 11.02 5.92
N ALA A 85 7.33 12.03 5.33
CA ALA A 85 7.43 13.36 5.92
C ALA A 85 6.07 14.09 5.86
N ASP A 86 5.83 14.99 6.80
CA ASP A 86 4.57 15.72 6.97
C ASP A 86 3.35 14.80 7.11
N ALA A 87 3.56 13.63 7.72
CA ALA A 87 2.54 12.63 7.94
C ALA A 87 2.26 12.43 9.43
N LEU A 88 0.97 12.28 9.75
CA LEU A 88 0.47 11.81 11.04
C LEU A 88 -0.18 10.44 10.84
N VAL A 89 0.35 9.43 11.52
CA VAL A 89 -0.08 8.05 11.38
C VAL A 89 -0.85 7.57 12.60
N ASP A 90 -1.98 6.89 12.36
CA ASP A 90 -2.63 6.09 13.40
C ASP A 90 -1.80 4.83 13.68
N THR A 91 -0.82 4.96 14.57
CA THR A 91 0.10 3.87 14.92
C THR A 91 -0.63 2.67 15.50
N THR A 92 -1.75 2.89 16.19
CA THR A 92 -2.55 1.83 16.80
C THR A 92 -3.24 0.99 15.74
N GLU A 93 -3.86 1.65 14.77
CA GLU A 93 -4.54 0.97 13.67
C GLU A 93 -3.55 0.22 12.77
N ILE A 94 -2.40 0.84 12.45
CA ILE A 94 -1.36 0.18 11.67
C ILE A 94 -0.83 -1.08 12.37
N ARG A 95 -0.53 -1.01 13.67
CA ARG A 95 -0.01 -2.16 14.44
C ARG A 95 -1.00 -3.30 14.61
N ARG A 96 -2.30 -3.02 14.52
CA ARG A 96 -3.37 -4.04 14.59
C ARG A 96 -3.59 -4.79 13.29
N SER A 97 -2.99 -4.31 12.20
CA SER A 97 -3.21 -4.91 10.89
C SER A 97 -2.59 -6.29 10.78
N ASP A 98 -3.27 -7.19 10.06
CA ASP A 98 -2.83 -8.57 9.86
C ASP A 98 -1.60 -8.65 8.97
N ALA A 99 -0.50 -9.20 9.50
CA ALA A 99 0.68 -9.51 8.70
C ALA A 99 0.42 -10.70 7.77
N ARG A 100 0.64 -10.53 6.47
CA ARG A 100 0.38 -11.54 5.43
C ARG A 100 1.51 -11.61 4.40
N GLY A 101 1.49 -12.64 3.57
CA GLY A 101 2.48 -12.81 2.51
C GLY A 101 3.91 -12.85 3.05
N VAL A 102 4.80 -11.98 2.57
CA VAL A 102 6.21 -11.91 3.03
C VAL A 102 6.39 -11.19 4.36
N VAL A 103 5.35 -10.52 4.86
CA VAL A 103 5.41 -9.75 6.11
C VAL A 103 5.20 -10.66 7.30
N ARG A 104 6.07 -10.55 8.31
CA ARG A 104 5.98 -11.27 9.60
C ARG A 104 5.41 -10.39 10.70
N ASN A 105 5.85 -9.13 10.76
CA ASN A 105 5.46 -8.19 11.79
C ASN A 105 5.40 -6.78 11.23
N ILE A 106 4.61 -5.91 11.86
CA ILE A 106 4.39 -4.52 11.46
C ILE A 106 4.60 -3.65 12.69
N THR A 107 5.38 -2.59 12.54
CA THR A 107 5.50 -1.53 13.54
C THR A 107 5.25 -0.18 12.89
N ALA A 108 4.80 0.77 13.67
CA ALA A 108 4.59 2.14 13.22
C ALA A 108 4.98 3.11 14.34
N ASP A 109 5.74 4.13 13.99
CA ASP A 109 6.21 5.13 14.92
C ASP A 109 5.94 6.52 14.34
N GLN A 110 5.50 7.43 15.20
CA GLN A 110 5.35 8.84 14.90
C GLN A 110 6.55 9.60 15.44
N LEU A 111 7.30 10.28 14.57
CA LEU A 111 8.48 11.08 14.88
C LEU A 111 8.16 12.54 14.52
N GLU A 112 7.75 13.36 15.48
CA GLU A 112 7.31 14.74 15.25
C GLU A 112 6.33 14.86 14.07
N SER A 113 6.80 15.32 12.91
CA SER A 113 6.01 15.44 11.69
C SER A 113 6.25 14.31 10.68
N THR A 114 6.95 13.24 11.06
CA THR A 114 7.30 12.14 10.16
C THR A 114 6.71 10.83 10.67
N ALA A 115 6.01 10.11 9.81
CA ALA A 115 5.56 8.76 10.08
C ALA A 115 6.57 7.74 9.55
N GLN A 116 6.94 6.76 10.37
CA GLN A 116 7.74 5.61 9.94
C GLN A 116 6.98 4.33 10.18
N ILE A 117 6.79 3.54 9.14
CA ILE A 117 6.14 2.23 9.19
C ILE A 117 7.16 1.19 8.76
N ALA A 118 7.36 0.17 9.58
CA ALA A 118 8.35 -0.85 9.35
C ALA A 118 7.72 -2.25 9.30
N PHE A 119 8.19 -3.05 8.36
CA PHE A 119 7.72 -4.40 8.09
C PHE A 119 8.86 -5.38 8.25
N GLN A 120 8.74 -6.31 9.20
CA GLN A 120 9.68 -7.42 9.30
C GLN A 120 9.40 -8.42 8.18
N ILE A 121 10.40 -8.67 7.33
CA ILE A 121 10.28 -9.52 6.15
C ILE A 121 10.80 -10.92 6.47
N LYS A 122 10.01 -11.96 6.16
CA LYS A 122 10.34 -13.36 6.48
C LYS A 122 11.03 -14.13 5.35
N THR A 123 11.13 -13.53 4.15
CA THR A 123 11.75 -14.18 2.99
C THR A 123 12.45 -13.13 2.11
N LYS A 124 13.35 -13.57 1.25
CA LYS A 124 14.07 -12.67 0.33
C LYS A 124 13.09 -11.97 -0.60
N VAL A 125 13.21 -10.66 -0.70
CA VAL A 125 12.53 -9.81 -1.68
C VAL A 125 13.55 -9.45 -2.76
N GLU A 126 13.20 -9.60 -4.03
CA GLU A 126 14.08 -9.30 -5.17
C GLU A 126 14.04 -7.83 -5.55
N SER A 127 12.86 -7.25 -5.53
CA SER A 127 12.64 -5.84 -5.87
C SER A 127 11.41 -5.30 -5.18
N HIS A 128 11.35 -3.99 -5.05
CA HIS A 128 10.14 -3.29 -4.62
C HIS A 128 9.88 -2.09 -5.52
N GLU A 129 8.62 -1.76 -5.66
CA GLU A 129 8.13 -0.58 -6.36
C GLU A 129 7.17 0.16 -5.44
N LEU A 130 7.30 1.49 -5.36
CA LEU A 130 6.44 2.36 -4.58
C LEU A 130 5.82 3.40 -5.49
N TYR A 131 4.50 3.61 -5.37
CA TYR A 131 3.79 4.68 -6.06
C TYR A 131 2.59 5.14 -5.23
N GLN A 132 2.04 6.30 -5.57
CA GLN A 132 0.81 6.84 -4.99
C GLN A 132 -0.36 6.66 -5.95
N GLY A 133 -1.47 6.09 -5.44
CA GLY A 133 -2.79 6.12 -6.09
C GLY A 133 -3.47 7.47 -5.86
N LYS A 134 -4.34 7.89 -6.79
CA LYS A 134 -5.07 9.15 -6.67
C LYS A 134 -6.52 8.97 -6.22
N ASP A 135 -7.12 7.86 -6.59
CA ASP A 135 -8.51 7.55 -6.27
C ASP A 135 -8.67 6.01 -6.16
N PRO A 136 -8.78 5.47 -4.94
CA PRO A 136 -8.62 6.14 -3.65
C PRO A 136 -7.18 6.65 -3.41
N SER A 137 -7.02 7.65 -2.51
CA SER A 137 -5.70 8.11 -2.11
C SER A 137 -5.00 7.04 -1.28
N GLU A 138 -3.89 6.53 -1.78
CA GLU A 138 -3.14 5.44 -1.13
C GLU A 138 -1.65 5.45 -1.55
N ILE A 139 -0.80 4.93 -0.67
CA ILE A 139 0.58 4.60 -1.01
C ILE A 139 0.65 3.09 -1.20
N VAL A 140 1.02 2.66 -2.39
CA VAL A 140 1.10 1.25 -2.77
C VAL A 140 2.56 0.84 -2.89
N VAL A 141 2.91 -0.25 -2.20
CA VAL A 141 4.23 -0.88 -2.33
C VAL A 141 4.06 -2.33 -2.77
N SER A 142 4.69 -2.68 -3.86
CA SER A 142 4.78 -4.06 -4.36
C SER A 142 6.12 -4.66 -3.97
N LEU A 143 6.12 -5.69 -3.14
CA LEU A 143 7.30 -6.47 -2.76
C LEU A 143 7.32 -7.74 -3.59
N ARG A 144 8.28 -7.88 -4.52
CA ARG A 144 8.41 -9.04 -5.40
C ARG A 144 9.34 -10.08 -4.80
N THR A 145 8.91 -11.32 -4.77
CA THR A 145 9.72 -12.47 -4.35
C THR A 145 10.18 -13.28 -5.55
N PRO A 146 11.27 -14.05 -5.42
CA PRO A 146 11.64 -15.05 -6.44
C PRO A 146 10.44 -15.93 -6.75
N MET A 147 10.20 -16.16 -8.03
CA MET A 147 9.17 -17.11 -8.44
C MET A 147 9.61 -18.50 -7.97
N ASP A 148 8.85 -19.09 -7.07
CA ASP A 148 9.03 -20.50 -6.73
C ASP A 148 8.53 -21.35 -7.91
N ASN A 149 9.46 -21.76 -8.76
CA ASN A 149 9.21 -22.63 -9.92
C ASN A 149 9.04 -24.10 -9.49
N SER A 150 8.72 -24.39 -8.23
CA SER A 150 8.42 -25.74 -7.82
C SER A 150 7.22 -26.29 -8.61
N VAL A 151 7.35 -27.50 -9.12
CA VAL A 151 6.33 -28.18 -9.95
C VAL A 151 4.97 -28.23 -9.23
N ALA A 152 4.98 -28.32 -7.89
CA ALA A 152 3.76 -28.33 -7.08
C ALA A 152 3.00 -26.99 -7.15
N ARG A 153 3.71 -25.87 -7.08
CA ARG A 153 3.10 -24.51 -7.13
C ARG A 153 2.65 -24.15 -8.55
N ILE A 154 3.40 -24.58 -9.55
CA ILE A 154 2.99 -24.42 -10.95
C ILE A 154 1.70 -25.21 -11.21
N LYS A 155 1.55 -26.40 -10.63
CA LYS A 155 0.34 -27.23 -10.78
C LYS A 155 -0.87 -26.57 -10.07
N GLU A 156 -0.70 -26.06 -8.85
CA GLU A 156 -1.76 -25.35 -8.12
C GLU A 156 -2.21 -24.08 -8.85
N VAL A 157 -1.27 -23.32 -9.42
CA VAL A 157 -1.57 -22.13 -10.22
C VAL A 157 -2.27 -22.53 -11.52
N LYS A 158 -1.82 -23.57 -12.21
CA LYS A 158 -2.49 -24.09 -13.42
C LYS A 158 -3.91 -24.58 -13.15
N ASP A 159 -4.15 -25.23 -12.01
CA ASP A 159 -5.48 -25.71 -11.63
C ASP A 159 -6.46 -24.56 -11.30
N ARG A 160 -5.95 -23.41 -10.85
CA ARG A 160 -6.74 -22.18 -10.63
C ARG A 160 -7.01 -21.37 -11.91
N TRP A 161 -6.11 -21.46 -12.90
CA TRP A 161 -6.18 -20.70 -14.15
C TRP A 161 -6.48 -21.67 -15.34
N LYS A 162 -7.49 -22.52 -15.19
CA LYS A 162 -8.02 -23.25 -16.33
C LYS A 162 -8.67 -22.27 -17.30
N LEU A 163 -7.95 -21.97 -18.38
CA LEU A 163 -8.55 -21.35 -19.56
C LEU A 163 -9.21 -22.50 -20.35
N ASP A 164 -10.50 -22.66 -20.15
CA ASP A 164 -11.26 -23.71 -20.85
C ASP A 164 -11.64 -23.27 -22.26
N THR A 165 -11.69 -21.98 -22.52
CA THR A 165 -12.09 -21.42 -23.81
C THR A 165 -11.31 -20.16 -24.13
N ILE A 166 -10.75 -20.09 -25.32
CA ILE A 166 -10.15 -18.87 -25.88
C ILE A 166 -10.98 -18.51 -27.11
N VAL A 167 -11.51 -17.29 -27.14
CA VAL A 167 -12.22 -16.76 -28.29
C VAL A 167 -11.26 -15.84 -29.06
N LEU A 168 -11.06 -16.14 -30.34
CA LEU A 168 -10.29 -15.32 -31.25
C LEU A 168 -11.25 -14.56 -32.16
N ASP A 169 -11.20 -13.22 -32.10
CA ASP A 169 -11.97 -12.33 -32.97
C ASP A 169 -11.01 -11.70 -34.00
N PRO A 170 -11.16 -11.95 -35.29
CA PRO A 170 -10.26 -11.41 -36.32
C PRO A 170 -10.38 -9.91 -36.52
N GLY A 171 -11.38 -9.23 -35.95
CA GLY A 171 -11.68 -7.84 -36.20
C GLY A 171 -12.07 -7.56 -37.66
N HIS A 172 -12.78 -6.44 -37.88
CA HIS A 172 -13.34 -6.03 -39.17
C HIS A 172 -14.29 -7.08 -39.76
N GLY A 173 -14.73 -6.95 -41.00
CA GLY A 173 -15.57 -7.98 -41.68
C GLY A 173 -16.73 -7.34 -42.45
N GLY A 174 -17.47 -8.19 -43.16
CA GLY A 174 -18.61 -7.77 -43.98
C GLY A 174 -18.21 -6.62 -44.95
N LYS A 175 -18.82 -5.44 -44.78
CA LYS A 175 -18.55 -4.25 -45.60
C LYS A 175 -17.31 -3.48 -45.14
N ASP A 176 -16.82 -3.72 -43.92
CA ASP A 176 -15.62 -3.08 -43.38
C ASP A 176 -14.37 -3.87 -43.77
N PRO A 177 -13.53 -3.31 -44.64
CA PRO A 177 -12.31 -3.99 -45.10
C PRO A 177 -11.16 -3.89 -44.09
N GLY A 178 -11.23 -2.97 -43.07
CA GLY A 178 -10.07 -2.48 -42.33
C GLY A 178 -9.10 -1.71 -43.22
N ALA A 179 -7.82 -1.68 -42.88
CA ALA A 179 -6.78 -1.05 -43.67
C ALA A 179 -6.63 -1.72 -45.05
N LEU A 180 -6.32 -0.91 -46.06
CA LEU A 180 -6.04 -1.38 -47.45
C LEU A 180 -4.55 -1.32 -47.72
N GLY A 181 -3.95 -2.44 -47.99
CA GLY A 181 -2.56 -2.51 -48.45
C GLY A 181 -2.33 -2.02 -49.86
N PRO A 182 -1.06 -1.74 -50.26
CA PRO A 182 -0.71 -1.15 -51.59
C PRO A 182 -1.19 -1.95 -52.80
N ARG A 183 -1.46 -3.24 -52.63
CA ARG A 183 -1.94 -4.14 -53.69
C ARG A 183 -3.43 -4.49 -53.54
N GLY A 184 -4.19 -3.71 -52.78
CA GLY A 184 -5.60 -3.95 -52.55
C GLY A 184 -5.88 -5.08 -51.54
N THR A 185 -4.87 -5.57 -50.80
CA THR A 185 -5.02 -6.55 -49.74
C THR A 185 -5.81 -5.88 -48.60
N LYS A 186 -6.82 -6.58 -48.10
CA LYS A 186 -7.69 -6.09 -47.02
C LYS A 186 -7.25 -6.68 -45.70
N GLU A 187 -7.21 -5.86 -44.65
CA GLU A 187 -6.84 -6.29 -43.30
C GLU A 187 -7.73 -7.42 -42.80
N LYS A 188 -9.03 -7.35 -42.99
CA LYS A 188 -9.98 -8.41 -42.61
C LYS A 188 -9.63 -9.79 -43.15
N ASP A 189 -9.12 -9.86 -44.37
CA ASP A 189 -8.82 -11.15 -45.02
C ASP A 189 -7.55 -11.79 -44.40
N ILE A 190 -6.56 -10.93 -44.06
CA ILE A 190 -5.33 -11.36 -43.36
C ILE A 190 -5.65 -11.76 -41.92
N ALA A 191 -6.41 -10.94 -41.19
CA ALA A 191 -6.79 -11.20 -39.81
C ALA A 191 -7.57 -12.51 -39.68
N LEU A 192 -8.51 -12.73 -40.58
CA LEU A 192 -9.30 -13.99 -40.65
C LEU A 192 -8.42 -15.21 -40.96
N ASP A 193 -7.45 -15.08 -41.88
CA ASP A 193 -6.52 -16.19 -42.23
C ASP A 193 -5.63 -16.51 -41.01
N ILE A 194 -5.12 -15.52 -40.30
CA ILE A 194 -4.33 -15.72 -39.08
C ILE A 194 -5.16 -16.45 -38.00
N VAL A 195 -6.37 -15.97 -37.73
CA VAL A 195 -7.24 -16.60 -36.72
C VAL A 195 -7.56 -18.04 -37.07
N LYS A 196 -7.86 -18.35 -38.33
CA LYS A 196 -8.11 -19.74 -38.81
C LYS A 196 -6.90 -20.67 -38.71
N ARG A 197 -5.68 -20.10 -38.66
CA ARG A 197 -4.44 -20.90 -38.52
C ARG A 197 -4.05 -21.16 -37.09
N VAL A 198 -4.51 -20.28 -36.20
CA VAL A 198 -4.17 -20.33 -34.75
C VAL A 198 -5.22 -21.10 -33.97
N GLY A 199 -6.50 -21.08 -34.38
CA GLY A 199 -7.61 -21.83 -33.79
C GLY A 199 -7.86 -23.11 -34.53
#